data_3ea5f45326dc2bd40b0861a927434914
#
_entry.id   3ea5f45326dc2bd40b0861a927434914
#
_cell.length_a   1.000
_cell.length_b   1.000
_cell.length_c   1.000
_cell.angle_alpha   90.00
_cell.angle_beta   90.00
_cell.angle_gamma   90.00
#
_symmetry.space_group_name_H-M   'P 1'
#
loop_
_entity.id
_entity.type
_entity.pdbx_description
1 polymer ?
#
loop_
_entity_poly.entity_id
_entity_poly.type
_entity_poly.pdbx_seq_one_letter_code
_entity_poly.pdbx_strand_id
1 'polypeptide(L)'
;MPQATESVQTTTQAQTTSPTVQPTTQAQNTKPVKTEVKAKISTPAIIVIIILLIIALEILRIILIRYYRKYSFTHKDYKSRVICIYRYLNKLSVHSKVRIPKKIENICTKAKFSTHNISDEEYKIVLNYVLTFRNKTIGKMPIVKKLYCIIILGI
;
A
#
# COMPACT_ATOMS: atom_id res chain seq x y z
N MET A 1 29.97 51.65 -7.32
CA MET A 1 31.23 52.27 -7.82
C MET A 1 32.32 51.22 -7.72
N PRO A 2 33.21 51.23 -8.62
CA PRO A 2 33.03 50.65 -9.95
C PRO A 2 34.16 49.65 -10.30
N GLN A 3 33.98 49.11 -11.43
CA GLN A 3 34.85 48.89 -12.64
C GLN A 3 35.59 47.56 -12.63
N ALA A 4 35.35 46.72 -13.58
CA ALA A 4 35.66 46.77 -15.02
C ALA A 4 37.17 46.61 -15.32
N THR A 5 37.47 45.71 -16.19
CA THR A 5 38.25 45.92 -17.42
C THR A 5 38.81 44.54 -17.82
N GLU A 6 38.39 44.00 -18.94
CA GLU A 6 38.95 44.12 -20.29
C GLU A 6 40.29 43.39 -20.43
N SER A 7 40.32 42.49 -21.31
CA SER A 7 40.61 42.38 -22.72
C SER A 7 41.99 41.77 -22.98
N VAL A 8 42.14 41.12 -24.04
CA VAL A 8 42.79 41.26 -25.31
C VAL A 8 43.43 39.97 -25.83
N GLN A 9 42.85 39.48 -26.88
CA GLN A 9 43.38 39.14 -28.22
C GLN A 9 44.91 38.92 -28.38
N THR A 10 45.25 37.87 -29.14
CA THR A 10 46.01 38.01 -30.41
C THR A 10 46.36 36.63 -30.95
N THR A 11 45.74 36.18 -31.99
CA THR A 11 46.23 36.00 -33.38
C THR A 11 47.73 35.68 -33.56
N THR A 12 48.02 34.55 -34.23
CA THR A 12 48.89 34.62 -35.46
C THR A 12 48.97 33.21 -36.10
N GLN A 13 48.73 33.23 -37.36
CA GLN A 13 48.91 32.35 -38.49
C GLN A 13 50.32 31.74 -38.64
N ALA A 14 50.40 30.68 -39.35
CA ALA A 14 51.05 30.41 -40.63
C ALA A 14 51.38 28.95 -40.80
N GLN A 15 50.85 28.25 -41.67
CA GLN A 15 51.08 28.08 -43.12
C GLN A 15 52.17 27.03 -43.44
N THR A 16 51.83 26.13 -44.34
CA THR A 16 52.61 25.42 -45.39
C THR A 16 53.18 24.07 -44.99
N THR A 17 52.92 22.91 -45.60
CA THR A 17 52.88 22.44 -46.99
C THR A 17 52.50 21.02 -47.10
N SER A 18 51.75 20.64 -48.09
CA SER A 18 51.57 19.27 -48.62
C SER A 18 52.84 18.71 -49.27
N PRO A 19 53.01 17.45 -49.61
CA PRO A 19 52.05 16.66 -50.37
C PRO A 19 51.98 15.13 -50.10
N THR A 20 50.87 14.56 -50.52
CA THR A 20 50.71 13.29 -51.28
C THR A 20 51.30 11.98 -50.75
N VAL A 21 50.44 11.01 -50.42
CA VAL A 21 50.31 9.69 -51.02
C VAL A 21 49.03 9.02 -50.53
N GLN A 22 48.10 8.71 -51.43
CA GLN A 22 47.11 7.64 -51.27
C GLN A 22 47.80 6.28 -51.40
N PRO A 23 47.34 5.20 -50.74
CA PRO A 23 46.25 4.47 -51.34
C PRO A 23 45.25 3.85 -50.32
N THR A 24 44.02 3.83 -50.73
CA THR A 24 43.03 2.73 -50.64
C THR A 24 43.18 1.72 -49.53
N THR A 25 42.27 1.71 -48.59
CA THR A 25 41.67 0.44 -48.13
C THR A 25 40.39 0.71 -47.34
N GLN A 26 39.29 0.24 -47.91
CA GLN A 26 38.08 -0.33 -47.32
C GLN A 26 37.43 0.42 -46.13
N ALA A 27 36.35 1.03 -46.45
CA ALA A 27 35.26 1.36 -45.56
C ALA A 27 34.69 0.07 -44.95
N GLN A 28 35.05 -0.20 -43.73
CA GLN A 28 34.35 -1.17 -42.90
C GLN A 28 33.21 -0.46 -42.24
N ASN A 29 32.05 -0.59 -42.87
CA ASN A 29 30.76 -0.14 -42.45
C ASN A 29 30.29 -0.96 -41.23
N THR A 30 30.78 -0.63 -40.03
CA THR A 30 30.24 -1.18 -38.80
C THR A 30 28.93 -0.44 -38.47
N LYS A 31 27.83 -0.97 -39.04
CA LYS A 31 26.50 -0.66 -38.54
C LYS A 31 26.48 -1.01 -37.05
N PRO A 32 26.01 -0.08 -36.16
CA PRO A 32 25.71 -0.46 -34.79
C PRO A 32 24.57 -1.46 -34.83
N VAL A 33 24.88 -2.69 -34.50
CA VAL A 33 23.87 -3.73 -34.23
C VAL A 33 23.12 -3.26 -32.97
N LYS A 34 22.02 -2.59 -33.16
CA LYS A 34 20.99 -2.46 -32.13
C LYS A 34 20.49 -3.87 -31.87
N THR A 35 21.05 -4.54 -30.89
CA THR A 35 20.49 -5.73 -30.32
C THR A 35 19.22 -5.32 -29.55
N GLU A 36 18.12 -5.15 -30.27
CA GLU A 36 16.81 -5.18 -29.64
C GLU A 36 16.63 -6.59 -29.07
N VAL A 37 16.97 -6.74 -27.80
CA VAL A 37 16.55 -7.89 -27.02
C VAL A 37 15.04 -7.75 -26.85
N LYS A 38 14.28 -8.12 -27.88
CA LYS A 38 12.86 -8.45 -27.74
C LYS A 38 12.80 -9.70 -26.87
N ALA A 39 12.74 -9.50 -25.56
CA ALA A 39 12.38 -10.56 -24.64
C ALA A 39 10.99 -11.05 -25.08
N LYS A 40 10.95 -12.15 -25.80
CA LYS A 40 9.72 -12.84 -26.19
C LYS A 40 9.14 -13.44 -24.93
N ILE A 41 8.41 -12.62 -24.17
CA ILE A 41 7.75 -13.06 -22.94
C ILE A 41 6.72 -14.08 -23.38
N SER A 42 6.94 -15.32 -22.99
CA SER A 42 6.05 -16.44 -23.28
C SER A 42 4.66 -16.15 -22.70
N THR A 43 3.60 -16.39 -23.45
CA THR A 43 2.21 -16.18 -23.02
C THR A 43 1.92 -16.77 -21.63
N PRO A 44 2.39 -17.99 -21.27
CA PRO A 44 2.20 -18.52 -19.92
C PRO A 44 2.93 -17.68 -18.84
N ALA A 45 4.08 -17.08 -19.16
CA ALA A 45 4.79 -16.22 -18.20
C ALA A 45 3.99 -14.95 -17.87
N ILE A 46 3.31 -14.37 -18.84
CA ILE A 46 2.43 -13.21 -18.62
C ILE A 46 1.28 -13.58 -17.68
N ILE A 47 0.65 -14.73 -17.87
CA ILE A 47 -0.45 -15.21 -17.02
C ILE A 47 0.03 -15.39 -15.57
N VAL A 48 1.19 -15.98 -15.36
CA VAL A 48 1.78 -16.16 -14.02
C VAL A 48 2.04 -14.82 -13.35
N ILE A 49 2.58 -13.83 -14.07
CA ILE A 49 2.83 -12.49 -13.55
C ILE A 49 1.52 -11.81 -13.14
N ILE A 50 0.46 -11.93 -13.93
CA ILE A 50 -0.86 -11.35 -13.62
C ILE A 50 -1.42 -11.99 -12.34
N ILE A 51 -1.35 -13.30 -12.19
CA ILE A 51 -1.81 -14.02 -11.01
C ILE A 51 -1.04 -13.57 -9.76
N LEU A 52 0.28 -13.46 -9.84
CA LEU A 52 1.11 -12.97 -8.73
C LEU A 52 0.76 -11.54 -8.35
N LEU A 53 0.49 -10.68 -9.32
CA LEU A 53 0.10 -9.30 -9.09
C LEU A 53 -1.26 -9.21 -8.37
N ILE A 54 -2.24 -10.02 -8.76
CA ILE A 54 -3.54 -10.10 -8.09
C ILE A 54 -3.37 -10.55 -6.63
N ILE A 55 -2.57 -11.59 -6.39
CA ILE A 55 -2.28 -12.08 -5.03
C ILE A 55 -1.61 -10.98 -4.19
N ALA A 56 -0.63 -10.27 -4.74
CA ALA A 56 0.06 -9.18 -4.07
C ALA A 56 -0.90 -8.03 -3.70
N LEU A 57 -1.82 -7.66 -4.60
CA LEU A 57 -2.85 -6.65 -4.34
C LEU A 57 -3.80 -7.07 -3.21
N GLU A 58 -4.24 -8.33 -3.15
CA GLU A 58 -5.08 -8.82 -2.06
C GLU A 58 -4.34 -8.84 -0.72
N ILE A 59 -3.07 -9.23 -0.69
CA ILE A 59 -2.24 -9.16 0.52
C ILE A 59 -2.10 -7.70 1.00
N LEU A 60 -1.79 -6.78 0.10
CA LEU A 60 -1.68 -5.34 0.41
C LEU A 60 -3.00 -4.80 0.97
N ARG A 61 -4.13 -5.16 0.37
CA ARG A 61 -5.46 -4.78 0.85
C ARG A 61 -5.71 -5.26 2.29
N ILE A 62 -5.37 -6.51 2.61
CA ILE A 62 -5.53 -7.06 3.96
C ILE A 62 -4.66 -6.29 4.97
N ILE A 63 -3.40 -5.98 4.61
CA ILE A 63 -2.48 -5.22 5.45
C ILE A 63 -3.03 -3.81 5.71
N LEU A 64 -3.51 -3.12 4.67
CA LEU A 64 -4.09 -1.78 4.79
C LEU A 64 -5.32 -1.77 5.68
N ILE A 65 -6.23 -2.75 5.55
CA ILE A 65 -7.43 -2.84 6.40
C ILE A 65 -7.03 -3.06 7.85
N ARG A 66 -6.05 -3.91 8.13
CA ARG A 66 -5.55 -4.17 9.49
C ARG A 66 -4.89 -2.93 10.09
N TYR A 67 -4.06 -2.25 9.32
CA TYR A 67 -3.38 -1.02 9.73
C TYR A 67 -4.39 0.09 10.04
N TYR A 68 -5.34 0.34 9.12
CA TYR A 68 -6.38 1.35 9.30
C TYR A 68 -7.27 1.08 10.52
N ARG A 69 -7.57 -0.18 10.80
CA ARG A 69 -8.33 -0.57 11.98
C ARG A 69 -7.55 -0.31 13.27
N LYS A 70 -6.29 -0.74 13.33
CA LYS A 70 -5.42 -0.48 14.48
C LYS A 70 -5.33 1.03 14.75
N TYR A 71 -5.11 1.81 13.71
CA TYR A 71 -5.08 3.27 13.78
C TYR A 71 -6.40 3.84 14.29
N SER A 72 -7.53 3.39 13.76
CA SER A 72 -8.87 3.86 14.14
C SER A 72 -9.23 3.54 15.58
N PHE A 73 -8.68 2.47 16.16
CA PHE A 73 -8.93 2.09 17.56
C PHE A 73 -8.01 2.81 18.55
N THR A 74 -6.91 3.37 18.10
CA THR A 74 -5.88 3.93 19.00
C THR A 74 -5.84 5.46 18.99
N HIS A 75 -6.07 6.10 17.84
CA HIS A 75 -5.82 7.53 17.65
C HIS A 75 -7.05 8.44 17.73
N LYS A 76 -8.25 7.88 17.90
CA LYS A 76 -9.48 8.66 18.04
C LYS A 76 -9.89 8.81 19.51
N ASP A 77 -10.79 9.75 19.78
CA ASP A 77 -11.47 9.85 21.07
C ASP A 77 -12.24 8.57 21.42
N TYR A 78 -12.47 8.31 22.68
CA TYR A 78 -13.13 7.09 23.16
C TYR A 78 -14.49 6.85 22.50
N LYS A 79 -15.25 7.91 22.28
CA LYS A 79 -16.56 7.85 21.61
C LYS A 79 -16.44 7.28 20.20
N SER A 80 -15.55 7.84 19.40
CA SER A 80 -15.28 7.39 18.03
C SER A 80 -14.71 5.96 17.98
N ARG A 81 -13.86 5.61 18.96
CA ARG A 81 -13.34 4.24 19.09
C ARG A 81 -14.46 3.22 19.34
N VAL A 82 -15.35 3.51 20.28
CA VAL A 82 -16.49 2.64 20.60
C VAL A 82 -17.42 2.49 19.40
N ILE A 83 -17.68 3.55 18.64
CA ILE A 83 -18.48 3.47 17.41
C ILE A 83 -17.83 2.58 16.36
N CYS A 84 -16.51 2.68 16.18
CA CYS A 84 -15.77 1.81 15.27
C CYS A 84 -15.82 0.35 15.71
N ILE A 85 -15.64 0.08 17.01
CA ILE A 85 -15.74 -1.26 17.59
C ILE A 85 -17.16 -1.81 17.42
N TYR A 86 -18.20 -1.01 17.62
CA TYR A 86 -19.58 -1.42 17.44
C TYR A 86 -19.91 -1.84 16.00
N ARG A 87 -19.43 -1.08 15.02
CA ARG A 87 -19.57 -1.46 13.61
C ARG A 87 -18.90 -2.78 13.29
N TYR A 88 -17.74 -3.01 13.89
CA TYR A 88 -17.02 -4.27 13.77
C TYR A 88 -17.79 -5.43 14.45
N LEU A 89 -18.27 -5.22 15.68
CA LEU A 89 -19.10 -6.20 16.41
C LEU A 89 -20.35 -6.59 15.63
N ASN A 90 -21.06 -5.63 15.05
CA ASN A 90 -22.25 -5.91 14.25
C ASN A 90 -21.94 -6.81 13.06
N LYS A 91 -20.86 -6.51 12.32
CA LYS A 91 -20.43 -7.39 11.22
C LYS A 91 -20.14 -8.80 11.72
N LEU A 92 -19.42 -8.92 12.83
CA LEU A 92 -19.06 -10.21 13.39
C LEU A 92 -20.28 -10.98 13.96
N SER A 93 -21.24 -10.28 14.57
CA SER A 93 -22.46 -10.89 15.13
C SER A 93 -23.37 -11.47 14.04
N VAL A 94 -23.50 -10.79 12.91
CA VAL A 94 -24.25 -11.29 11.74
C VAL A 94 -23.69 -12.63 11.26
N HIS A 95 -22.36 -12.75 11.19
CA HIS A 95 -21.72 -13.99 10.73
C HIS A 95 -21.70 -15.10 11.78
N SER A 96 -21.64 -14.74 13.06
CA SER A 96 -21.62 -15.72 14.17
C SER A 96 -23.01 -16.12 14.65
N LYS A 97 -24.06 -15.40 14.25
CA LYS A 97 -25.44 -15.56 14.76
C LYS A 97 -25.56 -15.42 16.29
N VAL A 98 -24.58 -14.77 16.92
CA VAL A 98 -24.55 -14.54 18.37
C VAL A 98 -24.98 -13.11 18.66
N ARG A 99 -25.91 -12.94 19.60
CA ARG A 99 -26.38 -11.60 20.00
C ARG A 99 -25.35 -10.90 20.88
N ILE A 100 -25.24 -9.59 20.68
CA ILE A 100 -24.44 -8.72 21.52
C ILE A 100 -25.16 -8.52 22.85
N PRO A 101 -24.49 -8.64 24.02
CA PRO A 101 -25.11 -8.41 25.31
C PRO A 101 -25.65 -6.97 25.43
N LYS A 102 -26.80 -6.78 26.05
CA LYS A 102 -27.43 -5.48 26.27
C LYS A 102 -26.53 -4.47 26.94
N LYS A 103 -25.64 -4.89 27.86
CA LYS A 103 -24.66 -4.00 28.51
C LYS A 103 -23.72 -3.34 27.49
N ILE A 104 -23.21 -4.11 26.53
CA ILE A 104 -22.31 -3.62 25.47
C ILE A 104 -23.10 -2.74 24.48
N GLU A 105 -24.30 -3.19 24.11
CA GLU A 105 -25.18 -2.45 23.22
C GLU A 105 -25.55 -1.08 23.80
N ASN A 106 -25.85 -0.97 25.09
CA ASN A 106 -26.15 0.28 25.77
C ASN A 106 -24.96 1.27 25.72
N ILE A 107 -23.73 0.79 25.98
CA ILE A 107 -22.53 1.66 25.88
C ILE A 107 -22.33 2.14 24.43
N CYS A 108 -22.53 1.25 23.47
CA CYS A 108 -22.41 1.58 22.06
C CYS A 108 -23.49 2.55 21.58
N THR A 109 -24.72 2.39 22.07
CA THR A 109 -25.84 3.30 21.80
C THR A 109 -25.60 4.66 22.46
N LYS A 110 -25.10 4.70 23.71
CA LYS A 110 -24.65 5.91 24.38
C LYS A 110 -23.58 6.63 23.53
N ALA A 111 -22.57 5.89 23.04
CA ALA A 111 -21.54 6.48 22.18
C ALA A 111 -22.09 7.06 20.88
N LYS A 112 -23.13 6.46 20.31
CA LYS A 112 -23.68 6.89 19.01
C LYS A 112 -24.66 8.06 19.14
N PHE A 113 -25.48 8.09 20.17
CA PHE A 113 -26.62 9.01 20.25
C PHE A 113 -26.53 10.01 21.41
N SER A 114 -25.72 9.76 22.44
CA SER A 114 -25.58 10.69 23.56
C SER A 114 -24.54 11.77 23.29
N THR A 115 -24.77 12.95 23.84
CA THR A 115 -23.79 14.05 23.91
C THR A 115 -22.71 13.78 24.97
N HIS A 116 -22.94 12.86 25.89
CA HIS A 116 -22.01 12.53 26.96
C HIS A 116 -20.79 11.78 26.44
N ASN A 117 -19.66 12.08 27.05
CA ASN A 117 -18.41 11.38 26.72
C ASN A 117 -18.45 9.93 27.27
N ILE A 118 -17.76 9.06 26.57
CA ILE A 118 -17.51 7.70 27.00
C ILE A 118 -16.29 7.70 27.93
N SER A 119 -16.41 7.03 29.10
CA SER A 119 -15.28 6.90 30.01
C SER A 119 -14.27 5.86 29.50
N ASP A 120 -13.03 5.93 30.00
CA ASP A 120 -12.00 4.94 29.70
C ASP A 120 -12.42 3.53 30.16
N GLU A 121 -13.14 3.43 31.28
CA GLU A 121 -13.65 2.16 31.76
C GLU A 121 -14.70 1.54 30.83
N GLU A 122 -15.67 2.35 30.37
CA GLU A 122 -16.67 1.93 29.40
C GLU A 122 -16.00 1.46 28.09
N TYR A 123 -15.00 2.18 27.62
CA TYR A 123 -14.21 1.79 26.46
C TYR A 123 -13.50 0.44 26.67
N LYS A 124 -12.81 0.28 27.81
CA LYS A 124 -12.11 -0.99 28.14
C LYS A 124 -13.06 -2.18 28.20
N ILE A 125 -14.27 -2.00 28.76
CA ILE A 125 -15.29 -3.05 28.80
C ILE A 125 -15.66 -3.50 27.39
N VAL A 126 -15.91 -2.55 26.47
CA VAL A 126 -16.28 -2.84 25.09
C VAL A 126 -15.09 -3.48 24.33
N LEU A 127 -13.87 -2.99 24.55
CA LEU A 127 -12.67 -3.52 23.93
C LEU A 127 -12.39 -4.96 24.36
N ASN A 128 -12.44 -5.26 25.66
CA ASN A 128 -12.24 -6.60 26.17
C ASN A 128 -13.30 -7.57 25.65
N TYR A 129 -14.54 -7.11 25.59
CA TYR A 129 -15.62 -7.93 25.03
C TYR A 129 -15.36 -8.26 23.55
N VAL A 130 -14.99 -7.27 22.73
CA VAL A 130 -14.76 -7.53 21.30
C VAL A 130 -13.60 -8.47 21.06
N LEU A 131 -12.51 -8.35 21.82
CA LEU A 131 -11.36 -9.25 21.71
C LEU A 131 -11.75 -10.69 22.07
N THR A 132 -12.43 -10.88 23.18
CA THR A 132 -12.92 -12.20 23.62
C THR A 132 -13.92 -12.79 22.63
N PHE A 133 -14.88 -12.00 22.19
CA PHE A 133 -15.90 -12.41 21.23
C PHE A 133 -15.29 -12.79 19.88
N ARG A 134 -14.35 -12.00 19.38
CA ARG A 134 -13.59 -12.28 18.15
C ARG A 134 -12.87 -13.62 18.26
N ASN A 135 -12.10 -13.83 19.33
CA ASN A 135 -11.31 -15.05 19.51
C ASN A 135 -12.22 -16.29 19.59
N LYS A 136 -13.32 -16.18 20.34
CA LYS A 136 -14.32 -17.27 20.48
C LYS A 136 -15.02 -17.57 19.15
N THR A 137 -15.36 -16.55 18.39
CA THR A 137 -16.07 -16.68 17.13
C THR A 137 -15.18 -17.25 16.03
N ILE A 138 -13.99 -16.67 15.86
CA ILE A 138 -13.03 -17.11 14.83
C ILE A 138 -12.49 -18.51 15.17
N GLY A 139 -12.29 -18.82 16.45
CA GLY A 139 -11.81 -20.14 16.86
C GLY A 139 -12.77 -21.28 16.51
N LYS A 140 -14.08 -21.02 16.49
CA LYS A 140 -15.13 -22.01 16.17
C LYS A 140 -15.49 -22.09 14.68
N MET A 141 -14.98 -21.18 13.84
CA MET A 141 -15.29 -21.16 12.41
C MET A 141 -14.45 -22.19 11.64
N PRO A 142 -15.04 -22.90 10.65
CA PRO A 142 -14.27 -23.71 9.72
C PRO A 142 -13.29 -22.83 8.92
N ILE A 143 -12.18 -23.43 8.49
CA ILE A 143 -11.05 -22.72 7.85
C ILE A 143 -11.50 -21.83 6.68
N VAL A 144 -12.41 -22.33 5.85
CA VAL A 144 -12.94 -21.59 4.68
C VAL A 144 -13.67 -20.32 5.11
N LYS A 145 -14.56 -20.39 6.12
CA LYS A 145 -15.27 -19.22 6.67
C LYS A 145 -14.31 -18.26 7.37
N LYS A 146 -13.32 -18.80 8.07
CA LYS A 146 -12.26 -18.00 8.71
C LYS A 146 -11.49 -17.20 7.68
N LEU A 147 -11.08 -17.83 6.58
CA LEU A 147 -10.38 -17.19 5.48
C LEU A 147 -11.25 -16.10 4.81
N TYR A 148 -12.51 -16.42 4.54
CA TYR A 148 -13.49 -15.47 4.02
C TYR A 148 -13.65 -14.24 4.93
N CYS A 149 -13.82 -14.44 6.23
CA CYS A 149 -13.93 -13.33 7.19
C CYS A 149 -12.65 -12.48 7.23
N ILE A 150 -11.47 -13.09 7.14
CA ILE A 150 -10.20 -12.37 7.15
C ILE A 150 -9.98 -11.58 5.84
N ILE A 151 -10.28 -12.19 4.69
CA ILE A 151 -9.99 -11.59 3.37
C ILE A 151 -11.06 -10.56 2.99
N ILE A 152 -12.35 -10.93 3.04
CA ILE A 152 -13.43 -10.10 2.51
C ILE A 152 -13.93 -9.09 3.53
N LEU A 153 -14.12 -9.51 4.78
CA LEU A 153 -14.63 -8.63 5.83
C LEU A 153 -13.51 -7.89 6.58
N GLY A 154 -12.26 -8.29 6.37
CA GLY A 154 -11.12 -7.73 7.07
C GLY A 154 -11.21 -7.93 8.60
N ILE A 155 -11.84 -9.00 9.07
CA ILE A 155 -12.09 -9.30 10.50
C ILE A 155 -10.89 -9.96 11.15
#